data_97b18fd21925d69022abe4f23bb3eef2
#
_entry.id   97b18fd21925d69022abe4f23bb3eef2
#
_cell.length_a   1.000
_cell.length_b   1.000
_cell.length_c   1.000
_cell.angle_alpha   90.00
_cell.angle_beta   90.00
_cell.angle_gamma   90.00
#
_symmetry.space_group_name_H-M   'P 1'
#
loop_
_entity.id
_entity.type
_entity.pdbx_description
1 polymer ?
#
loop_
_entity_poly.entity_id
_entity_poly.type
_entity_poly.pdbx_seq_one_letter_code
_entity_poly.pdbx_strand_id
1 'polypeptide(L)'
;ACRAGSTTRFYYGDDPGYTLLRNYAWYGDYDGSGNSGYETHVVGQTTPNAWGLYDMHGNVWEWCNDWYGSYASANVVDPQGPASGSYRVLRGGGWGSGARYCRSANRGNTYPANANYSLGFRVVVAPGGLD
;
A
#
# COMPACT_ATOMS: atom_id res chain seq x y z
N ALA A 1 -3.48 -5.28 -7.81
CA ALA A 1 -2.28 -4.68 -8.41
C ALA A 1 -1.01 -4.96 -7.58
N CYS A 2 -1.01 -4.67 -6.25
CA CYS A 2 0.20 -4.80 -5.41
C CYS A 2 0.86 -6.19 -5.52
N ARG A 3 0.11 -7.26 -5.41
CA ARG A 3 0.63 -8.63 -5.43
C ARG A 3 1.11 -9.11 -6.79
N ALA A 4 0.63 -8.53 -7.88
CA ALA A 4 0.96 -8.95 -9.26
C ALA A 4 0.94 -10.48 -9.46
N GLY A 5 -0.07 -11.15 -8.89
CA GLY A 5 -0.24 -12.61 -8.95
C GLY A 5 0.38 -13.39 -7.79
N SER A 6 1.23 -12.81 -6.95
CA SER A 6 1.79 -13.51 -5.79
C SER A 6 0.76 -13.72 -4.68
N THR A 7 0.95 -14.77 -3.87
CA THR A 7 0.13 -15.08 -2.69
C THR A 7 0.84 -14.76 -1.38
N THR A 8 2.10 -14.38 -1.46
CA THR A 8 3.01 -14.14 -0.34
C THR A 8 2.72 -12.82 0.38
N ARG A 9 3.37 -12.59 1.51
CA ARG A 9 3.24 -11.40 2.36
C ARG A 9 3.52 -10.10 1.60
N PHE A 10 4.55 -10.12 0.74
CA PHE A 10 4.92 -9.08 -0.20
C PHE A 10 4.91 -9.66 -1.62
N TYR A 11 4.98 -8.81 -2.66
CA TYR A 11 5.01 -9.33 -4.04
C TYR A 11 6.30 -10.09 -4.37
N TYR A 12 7.38 -9.87 -3.63
CA TYR A 12 8.67 -10.53 -3.80
C TYR A 12 8.88 -11.77 -2.89
N GLY A 13 7.96 -12.09 -2.00
CA GLY A 13 8.05 -13.23 -1.09
C GLY A 13 7.50 -12.95 0.30
N ASP A 14 7.74 -13.86 1.22
CA ASP A 14 7.20 -13.74 2.59
C ASP A 14 8.06 -12.87 3.52
N ASP A 15 9.38 -12.87 3.35
CA ASP A 15 10.35 -12.05 4.10
C ASP A 15 9.96 -11.83 5.59
N PRO A 16 9.90 -12.88 6.42
CA PRO A 16 9.38 -12.79 7.78
C PRO A 16 10.19 -11.85 8.69
N GLY A 17 11.47 -11.68 8.40
CA GLY A 17 12.38 -10.79 9.12
C GLY A 17 12.52 -9.39 8.52
N TYR A 18 11.81 -9.08 7.43
CA TYR A 18 11.87 -7.80 6.71
C TYR A 18 13.28 -7.43 6.20
N THR A 19 14.16 -8.41 6.01
CA THR A 19 15.57 -8.20 5.66
C THR A 19 15.76 -7.73 4.22
N LEU A 20 14.84 -8.09 3.33
CA LEU A 20 14.85 -7.72 1.92
C LEU A 20 14.02 -6.46 1.62
N LEU A 21 13.11 -6.07 2.52
CA LEU A 21 12.13 -5.01 2.28
C LEU A 21 12.76 -3.70 1.80
N ARG A 22 13.97 -3.36 2.24
CA ARG A 22 14.70 -2.16 1.81
C ARG A 22 14.97 -2.05 0.31
N ASN A 23 14.92 -3.15 -0.42
CA ASN A 23 15.07 -3.16 -1.88
C ASN A 23 13.75 -2.86 -2.61
N TYR A 24 12.63 -2.90 -1.90
CA TYR A 24 11.27 -2.88 -2.44
C TYR A 24 10.40 -1.76 -1.87
N ALA A 25 10.88 -1.06 -0.84
CA ALA A 25 10.12 -0.05 -0.12
C ALA A 25 11.00 1.01 0.53
N TRP A 26 10.48 2.23 0.63
CA TRP A 26 10.95 3.26 1.54
C TRP A 26 10.08 3.24 2.79
N TYR A 27 10.63 2.86 3.93
CA TYR A 27 9.88 2.69 5.18
C TYR A 27 10.69 3.16 6.38
N GLY A 28 10.00 3.55 7.44
CA GLY A 28 10.59 3.87 8.72
C GLY A 28 10.53 2.68 9.67
N ASP A 29 11.37 2.69 10.70
CA ASP A 29 11.18 1.86 11.88
C ASP A 29 11.79 2.55 13.10
N TYR A 30 11.13 2.42 14.25
CA TYR A 30 11.54 3.10 15.49
C TYR A 30 12.88 2.60 16.03
N ASP A 31 13.33 1.43 15.60
CA ASP A 31 14.62 0.83 15.98
C ASP A 31 15.76 1.17 15.03
N GLY A 32 15.49 2.00 14.01
CA GLY A 32 16.47 2.41 13.01
C GLY A 32 16.70 1.38 11.88
N SER A 33 15.90 0.31 11.82
CA SER A 33 16.01 -0.69 10.74
C SER A 33 15.44 -0.20 9.40
N GLY A 34 14.66 0.88 9.42
CA GLY A 34 14.12 1.53 8.23
C GLY A 34 15.20 2.15 7.33
N ASN A 35 14.82 2.49 6.12
CA ASN A 35 15.73 3.05 5.11
C ASN A 35 15.26 4.39 4.51
N SER A 36 14.12 4.93 4.96
CA SER A 36 13.54 6.15 4.39
C SER A 36 14.19 7.45 4.88
N GLY A 37 14.98 7.42 5.97
CA GLY A 37 15.45 8.65 6.60
C GLY A 37 14.31 9.53 7.14
N TYR A 38 13.11 8.99 7.31
CA TYR A 38 11.88 9.68 7.70
C TYR A 38 11.44 10.80 6.74
N GLU A 39 11.64 10.56 5.45
CA GLU A 39 11.19 11.47 4.39
C GLU A 39 10.65 10.69 3.18
N THR A 40 9.98 11.40 2.28
CA THR A 40 9.55 10.85 0.99
C THR A 40 10.71 10.78 0.01
N HIS A 41 10.64 9.81 -0.89
CA HIS A 41 11.63 9.61 -1.95
C HIS A 41 11.03 9.78 -3.34
N VAL A 42 11.90 10.06 -4.30
CA VAL A 42 11.53 10.07 -5.71
C VAL A 42 10.96 8.71 -6.09
N VAL A 43 9.84 8.71 -6.79
CA VAL A 43 9.15 7.49 -7.21
C VAL A 43 9.99 6.66 -8.19
N GLY A 44 9.77 5.34 -8.19
CA GLY A 44 10.39 4.44 -9.17
C GLY A 44 11.84 4.05 -8.87
N GLN A 45 12.33 4.29 -7.66
CA GLN A 45 13.72 3.96 -7.27
C GLN A 45 13.87 2.58 -6.63
N THR A 46 12.78 1.94 -6.24
CA THR A 46 12.79 0.59 -5.68
C THR A 46 12.52 -0.46 -6.76
N THR A 47 12.65 -1.74 -6.43
CA THR A 47 12.36 -2.83 -7.37
C THR A 47 10.85 -2.90 -7.65
N PRO A 48 10.39 -2.93 -8.91
CA PRO A 48 8.96 -3.05 -9.23
C PRO A 48 8.43 -4.47 -9.02
N ASN A 49 7.11 -4.61 -8.95
CA ASN A 49 6.47 -5.91 -8.97
C ASN A 49 6.46 -6.53 -10.39
N ALA A 50 5.95 -7.76 -10.54
CA ALA A 50 5.93 -8.48 -11.81
C ALA A 50 5.10 -7.81 -12.93
N TRP A 51 4.28 -6.81 -12.58
CA TRP A 51 3.53 -6.00 -13.55
C TRP A 51 4.20 -4.66 -13.85
N GLY A 52 5.44 -4.45 -13.40
CA GLY A 52 6.19 -3.20 -13.60
C GLY A 52 5.71 -2.03 -12.73
N LEU A 53 4.93 -2.29 -11.67
CA LEU A 53 4.44 -1.25 -10.77
C LEU A 53 5.43 -1.02 -9.64
N TYR A 54 5.89 0.22 -9.51
CA TYR A 54 6.81 0.69 -8.48
C TYR A 54 6.07 1.16 -7.22
N ASP A 55 6.79 1.23 -6.11
CA ASP A 55 6.36 1.82 -4.84
C ASP A 55 5.03 1.24 -4.31
N MET A 56 4.77 -0.05 -4.60
CA MET A 56 3.61 -0.76 -4.08
C MET A 56 3.73 -1.05 -2.58
N HIS A 57 4.91 -0.84 -2.01
CA HIS A 57 5.25 -0.93 -0.60
C HIS A 57 6.03 0.32 -0.20
N GLY A 58 5.61 1.00 0.88
CA GLY A 58 6.30 2.16 1.44
C GLY A 58 6.13 3.46 0.66
N ASN A 59 7.04 4.39 0.85
CA ASN A 59 7.07 5.77 0.41
C ASN A 59 5.92 6.59 1.03
N VAL A 60 4.72 6.55 0.48
CA VAL A 60 3.53 7.17 1.08
C VAL A 60 2.37 6.18 1.13
N TRP A 61 1.48 6.35 2.10
CA TRP A 61 0.21 5.66 2.11
C TRP A 61 -0.63 6.11 0.92
N GLU A 62 -1.27 5.19 0.23
CA GLU A 62 -2.08 5.49 -0.95
C GLU A 62 -3.56 5.33 -0.67
N TRP A 63 -4.33 6.35 -1.06
CA TRP A 63 -5.78 6.32 -1.00
C TRP A 63 -6.35 5.22 -1.89
N CYS A 64 -7.33 4.49 -1.35
CA CYS A 64 -8.21 3.62 -2.12
C CYS A 64 -9.62 4.23 -2.17
N ASN A 65 -10.37 3.89 -3.21
CA ASN A 65 -11.76 4.32 -3.35
C ASN A 65 -12.70 3.68 -2.33
N ASP A 66 -12.31 2.55 -1.75
CA ASP A 66 -13.15 1.77 -0.84
C ASP A 66 -13.36 2.47 0.50
N TRP A 67 -14.57 2.40 1.03
CA TRP A 67 -14.82 2.70 2.43
C TRP A 67 -14.20 1.62 3.34
N TYR A 68 -13.66 2.05 4.46
CA TYR A 68 -13.07 1.12 5.44
C TYR A 68 -14.17 0.42 6.22
N GLY A 69 -14.13 -0.91 6.24
CA GLY A 69 -15.04 -1.77 7.00
C GLY A 69 -14.49 -3.18 7.18
N SER A 70 -15.22 -4.01 7.86
CA SER A 70 -14.87 -5.43 8.02
C SER A 70 -14.90 -6.14 6.68
N TYR A 71 -14.03 -7.14 6.52
CA TYR A 71 -14.13 -8.04 5.39
C TYR A 71 -15.40 -8.89 5.49
N ALA A 72 -15.98 -9.22 4.34
CA ALA A 72 -17.04 -10.23 4.30
C ALA A 72 -16.51 -11.57 4.80
N SER A 73 -17.37 -12.32 5.49
CA SER A 73 -17.04 -13.68 5.98
C SER A 73 -17.08 -14.74 4.87
N ALA A 74 -17.74 -14.43 3.76
CA ALA A 74 -17.83 -15.31 2.58
C ALA A 74 -16.85 -14.90 1.49
N ASN A 75 -16.58 -15.80 0.55
CA ASN A 75 -15.86 -15.46 -0.67
C ASN A 75 -16.68 -14.47 -1.48
N VAL A 76 -16.04 -13.39 -1.92
CA VAL A 76 -16.64 -12.36 -2.76
C VAL A 76 -15.84 -12.19 -4.04
N VAL A 77 -16.54 -11.88 -5.12
CA VAL A 77 -15.93 -11.53 -6.42
C VAL A 77 -16.02 -10.02 -6.56
N ASP A 78 -14.91 -9.40 -6.95
CA ASP A 78 -14.77 -7.94 -7.16
C ASP A 78 -15.39 -7.09 -6.04
N PRO A 79 -14.93 -7.26 -4.78
CA PRO A 79 -15.50 -6.56 -3.64
C PRO A 79 -15.31 -5.05 -3.75
N GLN A 80 -16.42 -4.31 -3.65
CA GLN A 80 -16.41 -2.84 -3.67
C GLN A 80 -16.32 -2.24 -2.26
N GLY A 81 -16.24 -3.09 -1.22
CA GLY A 81 -16.32 -2.64 0.16
C GLY A 81 -17.72 -2.18 0.58
N PRO A 82 -17.88 -1.57 1.76
CA PRO A 82 -19.15 -0.98 2.20
C PRO A 82 -19.60 0.14 1.25
N ALA A 83 -20.92 0.31 1.07
CA ALA A 83 -21.49 1.37 0.24
C ALA A 83 -21.25 2.79 0.82
N SER A 84 -21.01 2.89 2.12
CA SER A 84 -20.71 4.14 2.83
C SER A 84 -19.86 3.90 4.05
N GLY A 85 -19.24 4.97 4.59
CA GLY A 85 -18.40 4.89 5.78
C GLY A 85 -17.86 6.24 6.20
N SER A 86 -17.16 6.29 7.31
CA SER A 86 -16.49 7.50 7.81
C SER A 86 -15.03 7.60 7.35
N TYR A 87 -14.41 6.47 7.01
CA TYR A 87 -13.00 6.38 6.66
C TYR A 87 -12.80 5.73 5.29
N ARG A 88 -11.84 6.21 4.53
CA ARG A 88 -11.35 5.54 3.32
C ARG A 88 -10.17 4.63 3.65
N VAL A 89 -10.02 3.57 2.86
CA VAL A 89 -8.90 2.64 2.97
C VAL A 89 -7.61 3.31 2.50
N LEU A 90 -6.53 3.04 3.23
CA LEU A 90 -5.16 3.34 2.85
C LEU A 90 -4.38 2.05 2.66
N ARG A 91 -3.46 2.04 1.71
CA ARG A 91 -2.61 0.91 1.39
C ARG A 91 -1.14 1.30 1.25
N GLY A 92 -0.25 0.30 1.23
CA GLY A 92 1.16 0.42 0.91
C GLY A 92 2.08 0.66 2.09
N GLY A 93 1.63 1.32 3.14
CA GLY A 93 2.51 1.87 4.17
C GLY A 93 3.18 3.16 3.68
N GLY A 94 3.96 3.79 4.50
CA GLY A 94 4.65 5.04 4.15
C GLY A 94 6.03 5.14 4.79
N TRP A 95 6.78 6.16 4.43
CA TRP A 95 8.15 6.42 4.86
C TRP A 95 8.32 6.44 6.40
N GLY A 96 7.30 6.84 7.16
CA GLY A 96 7.31 6.82 8.63
C GLY A 96 6.69 5.56 9.24
N SER A 97 6.31 4.57 8.42
CA SER A 97 5.63 3.35 8.87
C SER A 97 6.64 2.22 9.05
N GLY A 98 6.53 1.47 10.14
CA GLY A 98 7.33 0.25 10.34
C GLY A 98 7.04 -0.81 9.27
N ALA A 99 8.00 -1.67 9.01
CA ALA A 99 8.00 -2.70 7.97
C ALA A 99 6.70 -3.51 7.86
N ARG A 100 6.09 -3.86 9.00
CA ARG A 100 4.84 -4.63 9.07
C ARG A 100 3.66 -3.96 8.34
N TYR A 101 3.66 -2.63 8.26
CA TYR A 101 2.58 -1.87 7.62
C TYR A 101 2.71 -1.85 6.09
N CYS A 102 3.90 -2.16 5.56
CA CYS A 102 4.14 -2.25 4.12
C CYS A 102 3.65 -3.56 3.48
N ARG A 103 3.18 -4.54 4.25
CA ARG A 103 2.68 -5.82 3.72
C ARG A 103 1.49 -5.62 2.78
N SER A 104 1.41 -6.44 1.71
CA SER A 104 0.33 -6.37 0.70
C SER A 104 -1.08 -6.43 1.30
N ALA A 105 -1.28 -7.19 2.38
CA ALA A 105 -2.59 -7.34 3.02
C ALA A 105 -2.93 -6.22 4.01
N ASN A 106 -1.94 -5.39 4.41
CA ASN A 106 -2.18 -4.37 5.42
C ASN A 106 -3.14 -3.30 4.89
N ARG A 107 -4.05 -2.84 5.75
CA ARG A 107 -4.96 -1.72 5.50
C ARG A 107 -4.82 -0.70 6.61
N GLY A 108 -4.57 0.55 6.24
CA GLY A 108 -4.82 1.71 7.07
C GLY A 108 -6.17 2.33 6.75
N ASN A 109 -6.53 3.36 7.48
CA ASN A 109 -7.70 4.18 7.20
C ASN A 109 -7.52 5.60 7.74
N THR A 110 -8.22 6.55 7.11
CA THR A 110 -8.31 7.92 7.62
C THR A 110 -9.56 8.61 7.06
N TYR A 111 -9.94 9.76 7.65
CA TYR A 111 -11.06 10.57 7.14
C TYR A 111 -10.75 11.10 5.74
N PRO A 112 -11.74 11.13 4.82
CA PRO A 112 -11.53 11.59 3.44
C PRO A 112 -10.96 13.01 3.31
N ALA A 113 -11.23 13.88 4.29
CA ALA A 113 -10.73 15.24 4.30
C ALA A 113 -9.27 15.38 4.81
N ASN A 114 -8.67 14.31 5.29
CA ASN A 114 -7.29 14.37 5.76
C ASN A 114 -6.32 14.49 4.59
N ALA A 115 -5.40 15.45 4.72
CA ALA A 115 -4.26 15.61 3.83
C ALA A 115 -3.01 15.86 4.69
N ASN A 116 -1.94 15.14 4.39
CA ASN A 116 -0.65 15.33 5.04
C ASN A 116 0.48 14.77 4.16
N TYR A 117 1.71 15.00 4.58
CA TYR A 117 2.93 14.64 3.86
C TYR A 117 3.22 13.12 3.74
N SER A 118 2.43 12.27 4.39
CA SER A 118 2.56 10.82 4.29
C SER A 118 1.45 10.15 3.47
N LEU A 119 0.53 10.94 2.91
CA LEU A 119 -0.60 10.47 2.11
C LEU A 119 -0.41 10.86 0.64
N GLY A 120 -0.66 9.91 -0.25
CA GLY A 120 -0.62 10.09 -1.69
C GLY A 120 -1.67 9.24 -2.38
N PHE A 121 -1.58 9.15 -3.70
CA PHE A 121 -2.49 8.35 -4.52
C PHE A 121 -1.81 7.91 -5.80
N ARG A 122 -2.37 6.89 -6.43
CA ARG A 122 -2.08 6.55 -7.82
C ARG A 122 -3.36 6.50 -8.64
N VAL A 123 -3.28 6.97 -9.88
CA VAL A 123 -4.41 6.90 -10.80
C VAL A 123 -4.50 5.53 -11.46
N VAL A 124 -5.72 5.12 -11.75
CA VAL A 124 -6.01 3.88 -12.47
C VAL A 124 -7.02 4.24 -13.57
N VAL A 125 -6.75 3.79 -14.79
CA VAL A 125 -7.72 3.84 -15.88
C VAL A 125 -8.48 2.51 -15.88
N ALA A 126 -9.81 2.58 -15.67
CA ALA A 126 -10.65 1.40 -15.78
C ALA A 126 -10.82 1.01 -17.26
N PRO A 127 -10.79 -0.28 -17.61
CA PRO A 127 -11.15 -0.72 -18.96
C PRO A 127 -12.57 -0.26 -19.30
N GLY A 128 -12.75 0.47 -20.38
CA GLY A 128 -14.04 0.98 -20.85
C GLY A 128 -14.41 2.41 -20.44
N GLY A 129 -13.52 3.16 -19.83
CA GLY A 129 -13.76 4.52 -19.34
C GLY A 129 -13.26 5.65 -20.26
N LEU A 130 -13.27 5.48 -21.55
CA LEU A 130 -13.07 6.55 -22.56
C LEU A 130 -14.24 6.50 -23.55
N ASP A 131 -15.41 6.95 -23.12
CA ASP A 131 -16.51 7.39 -23.99
C ASP A 131 -16.53 8.92 -24.04
#